data_b1b2ba93676ad884a33d62a61d3e4102
#
_entry.id   b1b2ba93676ad884a33d62a61d3e4102
#
_cell.length_a   1.000
_cell.length_b   1.000
_cell.length_c   1.000
_cell.angle_alpha   90.00
_cell.angle_beta   90.00
_cell.angle_gamma   90.00
#
_symmetry.space_group_name_H-M   'P 1'
#
loop_
_entity.id
_entity.type
_entity.pdbx_description
1 polymer ?
#
loop_
_entity_poly.entity_id
_entity_poly.type
_entity_poly.pdbx_seq_one_letter_code
_entity_poly.pdbx_strand_id
1 'polypeptide(L)'
;RDLRMSRGLGDVYKRQGSYLAELGFNLDFAPAADLKVVDGNAAGSSSYGTDAATVASFVTGMQTGLQEQKVTAAIGHFPGIGSTTQSTKNGMASTDRSAEDFRANEFAVFQSCIDSGETKMITVSNMAAPSLTGDNTPCSLSGAVVTDILRNELNFRGVIVSGAMNQAAITNYYGADEAAVLALRAGCDMIYAPENFETAYNGVLEAVQNGTISEERVNDSLRRIYRIKYADKIEQ
;
A
#
# COMPACT_ATOMS: atom_id res chain seq x y z
N ARG A 1 6.42 9.09 -27.68
CA ARG A 1 5.15 8.30 -27.81
C ARG A 1 4.51 8.13 -26.43
N ASP A 2 5.28 7.94 -25.39
CA ASP A 2 4.82 7.64 -24.03
C ASP A 2 4.16 8.83 -23.32
N LEU A 3 4.66 10.06 -23.51
CA LEU A 3 4.09 11.29 -22.93
C LEU A 3 2.67 11.63 -23.46
N ARG A 4 2.32 11.20 -24.67
CA ARG A 4 0.95 11.38 -25.20
C ARG A 4 -0.01 10.35 -24.63
N MET A 5 0.46 9.13 -24.37
CA MET A 5 -0.36 8.07 -23.74
C MET A 5 -0.63 8.38 -22.27
N SER A 6 0.37 8.85 -21.53
CA SER A 6 0.19 9.24 -20.12
C SER A 6 -0.76 10.45 -19.95
N ARG A 7 -0.72 11.44 -20.87
CA ARG A 7 -1.67 12.56 -20.86
C ARG A 7 -3.11 12.11 -21.17
N GLY A 8 -3.29 11.21 -22.16
CA GLY A 8 -4.62 10.66 -22.46
C GLY A 8 -5.20 9.80 -21.33
N LEU A 9 -4.34 9.09 -20.60
CA LEU A 9 -4.72 8.35 -19.39
C LEU A 9 -5.06 9.29 -18.23
N GLY A 10 -4.30 10.36 -18.02
CA GLY A 10 -4.63 11.38 -17.03
C GLY A 10 -6.06 11.93 -17.22
N ASP A 11 -6.47 12.22 -18.46
CA ASP A 11 -7.82 12.69 -18.77
C ASP A 11 -8.91 11.64 -18.47
N VAL A 12 -8.62 10.35 -18.70
CA VAL A 12 -9.55 9.24 -18.36
C VAL A 12 -9.70 9.13 -16.86
N TYR A 13 -8.59 9.17 -16.11
CA TYR A 13 -8.62 9.07 -14.65
C TYR A 13 -9.17 10.32 -13.97
N LYS A 14 -9.01 11.48 -14.58
CA LYS A 14 -9.68 12.70 -14.14
C LYS A 14 -11.22 12.56 -14.21
N ARG A 15 -11.75 11.95 -15.26
CA ARG A 15 -13.18 11.63 -15.35
C ARG A 15 -13.60 10.61 -14.28
N GLN A 16 -12.81 9.57 -14.05
CA GLN A 16 -13.08 8.60 -12.98
C GLN A 16 -13.09 9.29 -11.61
N GLY A 17 -12.08 10.13 -11.33
CA GLY A 17 -12.03 10.94 -10.11
C GLY A 17 -13.24 11.84 -9.92
N SER A 18 -13.75 12.47 -11.00
CA SER A 18 -14.96 13.29 -10.96
C SER A 18 -16.17 12.48 -10.51
N TYR A 19 -16.41 11.30 -11.09
CA TYR A 19 -17.51 10.43 -10.65
C TYR A 19 -17.39 10.00 -9.20
N LEU A 20 -16.19 9.63 -8.75
CA LEU A 20 -15.95 9.24 -7.38
C LEU A 20 -16.23 10.40 -6.41
N ALA A 21 -15.74 11.60 -6.74
CA ALA A 21 -15.96 12.80 -5.94
C ALA A 21 -17.44 13.19 -5.86
N GLU A 22 -18.17 13.12 -6.98
CA GLU A 22 -19.62 13.39 -7.04
C GLU A 22 -20.43 12.42 -6.17
N LEU A 23 -19.96 11.18 -6.03
CA LEU A 23 -20.55 10.16 -5.14
C LEU A 23 -20.08 10.28 -3.68
N GLY A 24 -19.21 11.24 -3.37
CA GLY A 24 -18.70 11.48 -2.03
C GLY A 24 -17.50 10.63 -1.63
N PHE A 25 -16.89 9.87 -2.56
CA PHE A 25 -15.65 9.17 -2.29
C PHE A 25 -14.47 10.13 -2.30
N ASN A 26 -13.57 9.99 -1.33
CA ASN A 26 -12.35 10.80 -1.18
C ASN A 26 -11.07 9.97 -1.19
N LEU A 27 -11.18 8.65 -1.35
CA LEU A 27 -10.08 7.69 -1.42
C LEU A 27 -10.42 6.59 -2.43
N ASP A 28 -9.44 6.25 -3.30
CA ASP A 28 -9.47 5.08 -4.17
C ASP A 28 -8.23 4.21 -3.92
N PHE A 29 -8.43 2.90 -3.68
CA PHE A 29 -7.35 1.91 -3.57
C PHE A 29 -6.84 1.52 -4.97
N ALA A 30 -6.36 2.52 -5.68
CA ALA A 30 -5.84 2.45 -7.05
C ALA A 30 -4.80 3.58 -7.26
N PRO A 31 -3.94 3.45 -8.25
CA PRO A 31 -3.69 2.35 -9.17
C PRO A 31 -2.83 1.22 -8.58
N ALA A 32 -2.82 0.06 -9.29
CA ALA A 32 -1.85 -0.99 -9.03
C ALA A 32 -0.48 -0.58 -9.57
N ALA A 33 0.53 -0.57 -8.69
CA ALA A 33 1.93 -0.31 -9.03
C ALA A 33 2.74 -1.61 -9.20
N ASP A 34 2.02 -2.73 -9.35
CA ASP A 34 2.60 -4.07 -9.47
C ASP A 34 3.14 -4.31 -10.87
N LEU A 35 4.35 -4.86 -10.99
CA LEU A 35 4.93 -5.36 -12.25
C LEU A 35 4.38 -6.74 -12.58
N LYS A 36 4.27 -7.07 -13.87
CA LYS A 36 4.04 -8.44 -14.34
C LYS A 36 5.37 -9.19 -14.38
N VAL A 37 5.71 -9.88 -13.29
CA VAL A 37 6.99 -10.58 -13.16
C VAL A 37 6.89 -12.03 -13.64
N VAL A 38 5.79 -12.71 -13.29
CA VAL A 38 5.54 -14.10 -13.70
C VAL A 38 4.23 -14.19 -14.46
N ASP A 39 4.13 -15.18 -15.37
CA ASP A 39 2.88 -15.45 -16.08
C ASP A 39 1.80 -15.90 -15.11
N GLY A 40 0.57 -15.44 -15.30
CA GLY A 40 -0.54 -15.73 -14.40
C GLY A 40 -0.41 -15.11 -13.01
N ASN A 41 0.40 -14.06 -12.88
CA ASN A 41 0.66 -13.39 -11.60
C ASN A 41 -0.59 -12.85 -10.91
N ALA A 42 -0.47 -12.64 -9.59
CA ALA A 42 -1.59 -12.22 -8.72
C ALA A 42 -2.12 -10.80 -9.03
N ALA A 43 -1.33 -9.93 -9.66
CA ALA A 43 -1.77 -8.61 -10.09
C ALA A 43 -2.72 -8.67 -11.30
N GLY A 44 -2.61 -9.72 -12.12
CA GLY A 44 -3.52 -9.98 -13.24
C GLY A 44 -3.61 -8.81 -14.23
N SER A 45 -4.84 -8.45 -14.58
CA SER A 45 -5.12 -7.33 -15.50
C SER A 45 -4.95 -5.95 -14.90
N SER A 46 -4.76 -5.83 -13.57
CA SER A 46 -4.58 -4.54 -12.89
C SER A 46 -3.18 -3.96 -13.12
N SER A 47 -2.19 -4.79 -13.46
CA SER A 47 -0.83 -4.35 -13.74
C SER A 47 -0.70 -3.75 -15.14
N TYR A 48 0.01 -2.64 -15.24
CA TYR A 48 0.27 -1.91 -16.50
C TYR A 48 1.42 -2.50 -17.34
N GLY A 49 2.15 -3.50 -16.85
CA GLY A 49 3.19 -4.14 -17.64
C GLY A 49 4.38 -4.70 -16.86
N THR A 50 5.47 -4.94 -17.59
CA THR A 50 6.71 -5.54 -17.07
C THR A 50 7.83 -4.53 -16.86
N ASP A 51 7.73 -3.35 -17.49
CA ASP A 51 8.76 -2.30 -17.45
C ASP A 51 8.46 -1.29 -16.34
N ALA A 52 9.41 -1.12 -15.42
CA ALA A 52 9.24 -0.30 -14.23
C ALA A 52 8.95 1.18 -14.54
N ALA A 53 9.64 1.76 -15.54
CA ALA A 53 9.46 3.16 -15.90
C ALA A 53 8.09 3.41 -16.54
N THR A 54 7.63 2.49 -17.38
CA THR A 54 6.30 2.51 -17.99
C THR A 54 5.22 2.42 -16.92
N VAL A 55 5.31 1.44 -16.00
CA VAL A 55 4.34 1.28 -14.92
C VAL A 55 4.31 2.51 -14.02
N ALA A 56 5.46 3.04 -13.61
CA ALA A 56 5.54 4.25 -12.79
C ALA A 56 4.89 5.46 -13.47
N SER A 57 5.09 5.63 -14.79
CA SER A 57 4.46 6.71 -15.57
C SER A 57 2.92 6.62 -15.56
N PHE A 58 2.37 5.42 -15.76
CA PHE A 58 0.92 5.20 -15.71
C PHE A 58 0.36 5.42 -14.30
N VAL A 59 1.03 4.90 -13.28
CA VAL A 59 0.64 5.06 -11.88
C VAL A 59 0.61 6.54 -11.50
N THR A 60 1.66 7.30 -11.80
CA THR A 60 1.74 8.73 -11.50
C THR A 60 0.66 9.51 -12.25
N GLY A 61 0.43 9.21 -13.54
CA GLY A 61 -0.64 9.86 -14.30
C GLY A 61 -2.04 9.62 -13.73
N MET A 62 -2.32 8.40 -13.23
CA MET A 62 -3.58 8.10 -12.56
C MET A 62 -3.70 8.80 -11.21
N GLN A 63 -2.65 8.80 -10.40
CA GLN A 63 -2.64 9.53 -9.12
C GLN A 63 -2.96 11.00 -9.33
N THR A 64 -2.29 11.67 -10.27
CA THR A 64 -2.55 13.07 -10.60
C THR A 64 -4.00 13.28 -11.01
N GLY A 65 -4.53 12.45 -11.92
CA GLY A 65 -5.92 12.58 -12.40
C GLY A 65 -6.98 12.42 -11.29
N LEU A 66 -6.78 11.49 -10.35
CA LEU A 66 -7.66 11.30 -9.19
C LEU A 66 -7.54 12.48 -8.20
N GLN A 67 -6.31 12.89 -7.88
CA GLN A 67 -6.04 13.93 -6.88
C GLN A 67 -6.48 15.33 -7.34
N GLU A 68 -6.46 15.64 -8.63
CA GLU A 68 -7.07 16.85 -9.19
C GLU A 68 -8.58 16.94 -8.89
N GLN A 69 -9.22 15.80 -8.65
CA GLN A 69 -10.64 15.70 -8.29
C GLN A 69 -10.84 15.50 -6.76
N LYS A 70 -9.80 15.73 -5.96
CA LYS A 70 -9.79 15.55 -4.49
C LYS A 70 -10.04 14.11 -4.03
N VAL A 71 -9.79 13.13 -4.87
CA VAL A 71 -9.78 11.70 -4.53
C VAL A 71 -8.34 11.27 -4.32
N THR A 72 -7.99 10.88 -3.10
CA THR A 72 -6.65 10.39 -2.77
C THR A 72 -6.45 9.02 -3.41
N ALA A 73 -5.35 8.85 -4.14
CA ALA A 73 -4.94 7.56 -4.67
C ALA A 73 -4.09 6.81 -3.63
N ALA A 74 -4.45 5.55 -3.35
CA ALA A 74 -3.63 4.64 -2.56
C ALA A 74 -3.02 3.57 -3.47
N ILE A 75 -1.76 3.74 -3.84
CA ILE A 75 -1.10 2.80 -4.76
C ILE A 75 -0.71 1.50 -4.05
N GLY A 76 -0.69 0.40 -4.77
CA GLY A 76 -0.34 -0.92 -4.22
C GLY A 76 0.10 -1.91 -5.30
N HIS A 77 0.51 -3.04 -4.84
CA HIS A 77 0.63 -3.53 -3.46
C HIS A 77 2.11 -3.72 -3.09
N PHE A 78 2.65 -2.85 -2.25
CA PHE A 78 4.06 -2.97 -1.86
C PHE A 78 4.33 -4.31 -1.15
N PRO A 79 5.43 -5.03 -1.39
CA PRO A 79 6.56 -4.73 -2.28
C PRO A 79 6.34 -5.08 -3.76
N GLY A 80 5.20 -5.66 -4.15
CA GLY A 80 4.84 -6.06 -5.52
C GLY A 80 4.35 -7.50 -5.59
N ILE A 81 3.05 -7.71 -5.87
CA ILE A 81 2.43 -9.05 -5.91
C ILE A 81 2.54 -9.75 -7.27
N GLY A 82 3.14 -9.10 -8.26
CA GLY A 82 3.32 -9.69 -9.58
C GLY A 82 4.40 -10.76 -9.68
N SER A 83 5.12 -11.02 -8.59
CA SER A 83 6.14 -12.06 -8.46
C SER A 83 5.59 -13.41 -7.95
N THR A 84 4.29 -13.52 -7.71
CA THR A 84 3.61 -14.76 -7.32
C THR A 84 2.34 -14.99 -8.13
N THR A 85 1.95 -16.23 -8.33
CA THR A 85 0.66 -16.62 -8.91
C THR A 85 -0.41 -16.87 -7.85
N GLN A 86 -0.02 -16.91 -6.58
CA GLN A 86 -0.89 -17.22 -5.46
C GLN A 86 -1.66 -16.00 -4.98
N SER A 87 -2.90 -16.19 -4.55
CA SER A 87 -3.75 -15.15 -4.03
C SER A 87 -3.78 -15.18 -2.50
N THR A 88 -3.48 -14.07 -1.85
CA THR A 88 -3.59 -13.89 -0.40
C THR A 88 -5.01 -14.06 0.14
N LYS A 89 -6.02 -14.00 -0.75
CA LYS A 89 -7.43 -14.27 -0.39
C LYS A 89 -7.68 -15.71 -0.01
N ASN A 90 -6.89 -16.65 -0.59
CA ASN A 90 -7.11 -18.09 -0.45
C ASN A 90 -6.15 -18.76 0.55
N GLY A 91 -5.16 -18.05 1.02
CA GLY A 91 -4.11 -18.55 1.92
C GLY A 91 -2.84 -17.73 1.84
N MET A 92 -1.77 -18.25 2.41
CA MET A 92 -0.46 -17.59 2.32
C MET A 92 0.02 -17.63 0.87
N ALA A 93 0.22 -16.44 0.28
CA ALA A 93 0.92 -16.27 -0.98
C ALA A 93 2.39 -15.99 -0.68
N SER A 94 3.31 -16.60 -1.41
CA SER A 94 4.75 -16.40 -1.22
C SER A 94 5.46 -16.21 -2.55
N THR A 95 6.66 -15.63 -2.50
CA THR A 95 7.55 -15.47 -3.65
C THR A 95 8.99 -15.82 -3.27
N ASP A 96 9.71 -16.44 -4.21
CA ASP A 96 11.14 -16.72 -4.10
C ASP A 96 12.02 -15.60 -4.70
N ARG A 97 11.41 -14.46 -5.03
CA ARG A 97 12.12 -13.32 -5.62
C ARG A 97 13.19 -12.80 -4.69
N SER A 98 14.41 -12.55 -5.22
CA SER A 98 15.51 -12.06 -4.42
C SER A 98 15.31 -10.61 -3.98
N ALA A 99 15.92 -10.21 -2.87
CA ALA A 99 15.92 -8.82 -2.41
C ALA A 99 16.58 -7.86 -3.41
N GLU A 100 17.56 -8.33 -4.16
CA GLU A 100 18.23 -7.57 -5.23
C GLU A 100 17.26 -7.31 -6.39
N ASP A 101 16.53 -8.35 -6.84
CA ASP A 101 15.54 -8.20 -7.90
C ASP A 101 14.40 -7.26 -7.51
N PHE A 102 13.92 -7.32 -6.26
CA PHE A 102 12.92 -6.37 -5.77
C PHE A 102 13.42 -4.93 -5.86
N ARG A 103 14.67 -4.67 -5.44
CA ARG A 103 15.28 -3.33 -5.51
C ARG A 103 15.47 -2.85 -6.94
N ALA A 104 15.93 -3.74 -7.82
CA ALA A 104 16.18 -3.38 -9.21
C ALA A 104 14.89 -3.10 -10.02
N ASN A 105 13.76 -3.66 -9.63
CA ASN A 105 12.53 -3.62 -10.42
C ASN A 105 11.35 -3.02 -9.68
N GLU A 106 10.74 -3.77 -8.73
CA GLU A 106 9.51 -3.35 -8.07
C GLU A 106 9.71 -2.08 -7.23
N PHE A 107 10.81 -1.99 -6.47
CA PHE A 107 11.08 -0.79 -5.67
C PHE A 107 11.35 0.43 -6.55
N ALA A 108 11.90 0.24 -7.76
CA ALA A 108 12.09 1.32 -8.72
C ALA A 108 10.77 1.96 -9.15
N VAL A 109 9.68 1.17 -9.27
CA VAL A 109 8.33 1.70 -9.53
C VAL A 109 7.87 2.58 -8.39
N PHE A 110 7.89 2.04 -7.15
CA PHE A 110 7.45 2.79 -5.96
C PHE A 110 8.32 4.01 -5.71
N GLN A 111 9.66 3.90 -5.86
CA GLN A 111 10.57 5.03 -5.71
C GLN A 111 10.26 6.14 -6.70
N SER A 112 10.06 5.82 -7.98
CA SER A 112 9.69 6.80 -9.00
C SER A 112 8.36 7.50 -8.67
N CYS A 113 7.38 6.76 -8.17
CA CYS A 113 6.11 7.32 -7.72
C CYS A 113 6.27 8.23 -6.49
N ILE A 114 7.11 7.83 -5.52
CA ILE A 114 7.41 8.63 -4.32
C ILE A 114 8.14 9.93 -4.71
N ASP A 115 9.15 9.84 -5.58
CA ASP A 115 9.97 10.97 -6.04
C ASP A 115 9.16 11.98 -6.87
N SER A 116 8.05 11.56 -7.47
CA SER A 116 7.13 12.49 -8.15
C SER A 116 6.47 13.49 -7.21
N GLY A 117 6.45 13.20 -5.90
CA GLY A 117 5.75 14.00 -4.89
C GLY A 117 4.22 13.78 -4.83
N GLU A 118 3.66 13.01 -5.76
CA GLU A 118 2.21 12.77 -5.86
C GLU A 118 1.72 11.66 -4.94
N THR A 119 2.59 10.75 -4.48
CA THR A 119 2.20 9.57 -3.70
C THR A 119 1.89 9.93 -2.26
N LYS A 120 0.61 9.93 -1.90
CA LYS A 120 0.11 10.23 -0.55
C LYS A 120 -0.13 8.97 0.29
N MET A 121 -0.53 7.87 -0.34
CA MET A 121 -0.83 6.60 0.34
C MET A 121 -0.26 5.40 -0.42
N ILE A 122 0.24 4.42 0.34
CA ILE A 122 0.71 3.13 -0.19
C ILE A 122 0.08 2.00 0.60
N THR A 123 -0.47 0.99 -0.10
CA THR A 123 -0.94 -0.25 0.50
C THR A 123 0.15 -1.31 0.49
N VAL A 124 0.31 -2.04 1.60
CA VAL A 124 1.28 -3.14 1.73
C VAL A 124 0.58 -4.49 1.59
N SER A 125 1.15 -5.37 0.81
CA SER A 125 0.61 -6.72 0.57
C SER A 125 0.69 -7.62 1.80
N ASN A 126 -0.25 -8.58 1.89
CA ASN A 126 -0.17 -9.71 2.82
C ASN A 126 0.63 -10.91 2.26
N MET A 127 1.31 -10.74 1.13
CA MET A 127 2.21 -11.75 0.58
C MET A 127 3.44 -11.92 1.49
N ALA A 128 3.94 -13.14 1.61
CA ALA A 128 5.24 -13.42 2.22
C ALA A 128 6.35 -13.23 1.18
N ALA A 129 7.41 -12.54 1.57
CA ALA A 129 8.62 -12.37 0.77
C ALA A 129 9.86 -12.68 1.65
N PRO A 130 10.23 -13.96 1.83
CA PRO A 130 11.27 -14.37 2.77
C PRO A 130 12.63 -13.69 2.56
N SER A 131 12.95 -13.31 1.33
CA SER A 131 14.17 -12.56 1.01
C SER A 131 14.21 -11.15 1.63
N LEU A 132 13.03 -10.59 1.98
CA LEU A 132 12.89 -9.26 2.59
C LEU A 132 12.59 -9.34 4.09
N THR A 133 11.79 -10.34 4.50
CA THR A 133 11.31 -10.49 5.88
C THR A 133 12.23 -11.37 6.74
N GLY A 134 13.00 -12.26 6.11
CA GLY A 134 13.79 -13.30 6.76
C GLY A 134 13.01 -14.59 7.08
N ASP A 135 11.69 -14.56 6.95
CA ASP A 135 10.75 -15.66 7.21
C ASP A 135 9.48 -15.53 6.36
N ASN A 136 8.43 -16.30 6.68
CA ASN A 136 7.14 -16.25 5.99
C ASN A 136 6.14 -15.24 6.60
N THR A 137 6.61 -14.27 7.38
CA THR A 137 5.74 -13.19 7.88
C THR A 137 5.15 -12.39 6.72
N PRO A 138 3.83 -12.16 6.69
CA PRO A 138 3.21 -11.27 5.70
C PRO A 138 3.88 -9.89 5.68
N CYS A 139 4.16 -9.37 4.49
CA CYS A 139 4.86 -8.09 4.33
C CYS A 139 4.20 -6.95 5.11
N SER A 140 2.87 -6.92 5.21
CA SER A 140 2.12 -5.90 5.98
C SER A 140 2.31 -6.00 7.50
N LEU A 141 2.79 -7.13 8.01
CA LEU A 141 3.09 -7.37 9.44
C LEU A 141 4.59 -7.29 9.75
N SER A 142 5.44 -7.04 8.75
CA SER A 142 6.90 -7.06 8.88
C SER A 142 7.48 -5.65 9.01
N GLY A 143 8.16 -5.37 10.13
CA GLY A 143 8.92 -4.13 10.33
C GLY A 143 10.01 -3.94 9.28
N ALA A 144 10.68 -5.03 8.87
CA ALA A 144 11.70 -4.98 7.82
C ALA A 144 11.15 -4.43 6.50
N VAL A 145 9.91 -4.80 6.12
CA VAL A 145 9.28 -4.33 4.87
C VAL A 145 8.69 -2.93 5.04
N VAL A 146 7.90 -2.71 6.10
CA VAL A 146 7.12 -1.47 6.26
C VAL A 146 8.01 -0.32 6.75
N THR A 147 8.81 -0.57 7.80
CA THR A 147 9.65 0.48 8.40
C THR A 147 11.00 0.58 7.71
N ASP A 148 11.75 -0.52 7.62
CA ASP A 148 13.14 -0.41 7.17
C ASP A 148 13.21 -0.14 5.67
N ILE A 149 12.43 -0.84 4.85
CA ILE A 149 12.44 -0.64 3.40
C ILE A 149 11.55 0.55 3.00
N LEU A 150 10.22 0.45 3.18
CA LEU A 150 9.31 1.47 2.61
C LEU A 150 9.49 2.85 3.27
N ARG A 151 9.57 2.90 4.60
CA ARG A 151 9.69 4.17 5.31
C ARG A 151 11.10 4.76 5.26
N ASN A 152 12.15 3.93 5.49
CA ASN A 152 13.52 4.41 5.64
C ASN A 152 14.32 4.34 4.34
N GLU A 153 14.38 3.17 3.64
CA GLU A 153 15.17 3.00 2.42
C GLU A 153 14.55 3.82 1.26
N LEU A 154 13.22 3.69 1.02
CA LEU A 154 12.52 4.44 -0.03
C LEU A 154 12.06 5.84 0.42
N ASN A 155 12.30 6.20 1.68
CA ASN A 155 11.98 7.51 2.25
C ASN A 155 10.50 7.93 2.11
N PHE A 156 9.57 7.00 2.11
CA PHE A 156 8.15 7.33 2.00
C PHE A 156 7.60 8.01 3.27
N ARG A 157 7.01 9.20 3.14
CA ARG A 157 6.51 10.03 4.25
C ARG A 157 4.99 10.12 4.33
N GLY A 158 4.27 9.50 3.39
CA GLY A 158 2.81 9.44 3.38
C GLY A 158 2.23 8.37 4.29
N VAL A 159 0.94 8.09 4.12
CA VAL A 159 0.20 7.09 4.89
C VAL A 159 0.46 5.68 4.35
N ILE A 160 0.82 4.74 5.22
CA ILE A 160 0.96 3.32 4.89
C ILE A 160 -0.27 2.58 5.41
N VAL A 161 -0.96 1.90 4.51
CA VAL A 161 -2.15 1.09 4.81
C VAL A 161 -1.79 -0.39 4.73
N SER A 162 -2.23 -1.20 5.68
CA SER A 162 -2.05 -2.64 5.62
C SER A 162 -2.77 -3.26 4.42
N GLY A 163 -2.41 -4.48 4.03
CA GLY A 163 -3.28 -5.35 3.24
C GLY A 163 -4.59 -5.64 3.99
N ALA A 164 -5.61 -6.12 3.28
CA ALA A 164 -6.88 -6.47 3.89
C ALA A 164 -6.70 -7.60 4.93
N MET A 165 -6.97 -7.31 6.20
CA MET A 165 -6.70 -8.21 7.32
C MET A 165 -7.71 -9.37 7.43
N ASN A 166 -8.80 -9.34 6.65
CA ASN A 166 -9.76 -10.44 6.53
C ASN A 166 -9.39 -11.47 5.46
N GLN A 167 -8.21 -11.37 4.85
CA GLN A 167 -7.73 -12.36 3.88
C GLN A 167 -7.18 -13.59 4.59
N ALA A 168 -7.32 -14.78 3.97
CA ALA A 168 -6.85 -16.05 4.51
C ALA A 168 -5.34 -16.09 4.79
N ALA A 169 -4.54 -15.29 4.09
CA ALA A 169 -3.12 -15.10 4.40
C ALA A 169 -2.88 -14.55 5.81
N ILE A 170 -3.85 -13.90 6.41
CA ILE A 170 -3.82 -13.38 7.77
C ILE A 170 -4.65 -14.27 8.70
N THR A 171 -5.95 -14.45 8.40
CA THR A 171 -6.92 -15.07 9.32
C THR A 171 -6.63 -16.54 9.64
N ASN A 172 -5.88 -17.23 8.79
CA ASN A 172 -5.43 -18.60 9.06
C ASN A 172 -4.33 -18.70 10.11
N TYR A 173 -3.66 -17.58 10.45
CA TYR A 173 -2.45 -17.59 11.28
C TYR A 173 -2.50 -16.61 12.45
N TYR A 174 -3.32 -15.55 12.38
CA TYR A 174 -3.37 -14.46 13.36
C TYR A 174 -4.80 -14.14 13.74
N GLY A 175 -5.05 -13.86 15.01
CA GLY A 175 -6.28 -13.24 15.47
C GLY A 175 -6.41 -11.80 14.99
N ALA A 176 -7.63 -11.25 14.97
CA ALA A 176 -7.87 -9.90 14.48
C ALA A 176 -7.15 -8.82 15.32
N ASP A 177 -7.06 -9.01 16.64
CA ASP A 177 -6.31 -8.18 17.57
C ASP A 177 -4.80 -8.25 17.32
N GLU A 178 -4.26 -9.47 17.25
CA GLU A 178 -2.83 -9.72 16.98
C GLU A 178 -2.40 -9.12 15.64
N ALA A 179 -3.14 -9.38 14.56
CA ALA A 179 -2.83 -8.86 13.23
C ALA A 179 -2.80 -7.32 13.21
N ALA A 180 -3.78 -6.67 13.86
CA ALA A 180 -3.84 -5.22 13.95
C ALA A 180 -2.65 -4.63 14.72
N VAL A 181 -2.31 -5.23 15.87
CA VAL A 181 -1.15 -4.81 16.70
C VAL A 181 0.15 -5.00 15.93
N LEU A 182 0.35 -6.15 15.28
CA LEU A 182 1.57 -6.43 14.49
C LEU A 182 1.71 -5.44 13.32
N ALA A 183 0.63 -5.15 12.58
CA ALA A 183 0.70 -4.20 11.47
C ALA A 183 1.05 -2.78 11.92
N LEU A 184 0.48 -2.30 13.04
CA LEU A 184 0.86 -1.00 13.62
C LEU A 184 2.30 -0.98 14.10
N ARG A 185 2.77 -2.05 14.75
CA ARG A 185 4.17 -2.19 15.17
C ARG A 185 5.12 -2.27 13.98
N ALA A 186 4.72 -2.92 12.90
CA ALA A 186 5.48 -2.96 11.65
C ALA A 186 5.67 -1.57 11.01
N GLY A 187 4.76 -0.62 11.30
CA GLY A 187 4.84 0.76 10.77
C GLY A 187 3.66 1.19 9.91
N CYS A 188 2.63 0.34 9.73
CA CYS A 188 1.39 0.75 9.07
C CYS A 188 0.68 1.84 9.87
N ASP A 189 0.12 2.82 9.19
CA ASP A 189 -0.63 3.92 9.81
C ASP A 189 -2.12 3.61 9.92
N MET A 190 -2.64 2.78 9.03
CA MET A 190 -4.04 2.36 8.98
C MET A 190 -4.15 0.85 8.81
N ILE A 191 -5.12 0.25 9.50
CA ILE A 191 -5.48 -1.16 9.36
C ILE A 191 -6.69 -1.26 8.43
N TYR A 192 -6.55 -2.02 7.35
CA TYR A 192 -7.62 -2.18 6.36
C TYR A 192 -8.37 -3.49 6.57
N ALA A 193 -9.71 -3.40 6.63
CA ALA A 193 -10.64 -4.51 6.67
C ALA A 193 -10.25 -5.62 7.68
N PRO A 194 -10.13 -5.33 8.99
CA PRO A 194 -9.92 -6.38 9.98
C PRO A 194 -11.09 -7.37 9.94
N GLU A 195 -10.83 -8.66 10.20
CA GLU A 195 -11.88 -9.69 10.21
C GLU A 195 -12.99 -9.38 11.23
N ASN A 196 -12.58 -8.87 12.40
CA ASN A 196 -13.48 -8.37 13.43
C ASN A 196 -12.96 -7.00 13.92
N PHE A 197 -13.72 -5.95 13.62
CA PHE A 197 -13.33 -4.58 13.97
C PHE A 197 -13.20 -4.35 15.47
N GLU A 198 -14.16 -4.84 16.25
CA GLU A 198 -14.20 -4.63 17.72
C GLU A 198 -13.01 -5.33 18.39
N THR A 199 -12.74 -6.58 18.00
CA THR A 199 -11.58 -7.34 18.49
C THR A 199 -10.27 -6.63 18.13
N ALA A 200 -10.10 -6.21 16.88
CA ALA A 200 -8.90 -5.50 16.43
C ALA A 200 -8.72 -4.17 17.18
N TYR A 201 -9.81 -3.39 17.34
CA TYR A 201 -9.77 -2.12 18.06
C TYR A 201 -9.37 -2.31 19.54
N ASN A 202 -9.99 -3.27 20.22
CA ASN A 202 -9.70 -3.54 21.63
C ASN A 202 -8.27 -4.05 21.83
N GLY A 203 -7.76 -4.90 20.93
CA GLY A 203 -6.37 -5.35 20.96
C GLY A 203 -5.37 -4.20 20.80
N VAL A 204 -5.63 -3.28 19.87
CA VAL A 204 -4.79 -2.08 19.72
C VAL A 204 -4.88 -1.16 20.94
N LEU A 205 -6.08 -0.95 21.49
CA LEU A 205 -6.28 -0.13 22.70
C LEU A 205 -5.50 -0.70 23.89
N GLU A 206 -5.60 -2.01 24.12
CA GLU A 206 -4.83 -2.71 25.15
C GLU A 206 -3.32 -2.58 24.92
N ALA A 207 -2.85 -2.74 23.67
CA ALA A 207 -1.45 -2.60 23.33
C ALA A 207 -0.89 -1.19 23.58
N VAL A 208 -1.73 -0.15 23.43
CA VAL A 208 -1.35 1.22 23.81
C VAL A 208 -1.35 1.39 25.32
N GLN A 209 -2.36 0.89 26.02
CA GLN A 209 -2.48 1.01 27.48
C GLN A 209 -1.33 0.30 28.23
N ASN A 210 -0.88 -0.84 27.72
CA ASN A 210 0.24 -1.61 28.32
C ASN A 210 1.63 -1.20 27.81
N GLY A 211 1.71 -0.21 26.90
CA GLY A 211 2.97 0.32 26.35
C GLY A 211 3.61 -0.52 25.23
N THR A 212 2.95 -1.58 24.74
CA THR A 212 3.42 -2.36 23.58
C THR A 212 3.47 -1.51 22.31
N ILE A 213 2.52 -0.56 22.17
CA ILE A 213 2.51 0.50 21.15
C ILE A 213 2.57 1.83 21.90
N SER A 214 3.55 2.68 21.60
CA SER A 214 3.65 3.99 22.24
C SER A 214 2.55 4.95 21.71
N GLU A 215 2.09 5.86 22.56
CA GLU A 215 1.18 6.94 22.14
C GLU A 215 1.79 7.81 21.02
N GLU A 216 3.11 8.01 21.05
CA GLU A 216 3.81 8.75 20.01
C GLU A 216 3.68 8.05 18.65
N ARG A 217 3.80 6.71 18.62
CA ARG A 217 3.59 5.92 17.39
C ARG A 217 2.18 6.13 16.81
N VAL A 218 1.16 6.17 17.68
CA VAL A 218 -0.22 6.44 17.26
C VAL A 218 -0.36 7.88 16.75
N ASN A 219 0.19 8.84 17.49
CA ASN A 219 0.17 10.25 17.12
C ASN A 219 0.87 10.53 15.78
N ASP A 220 1.95 9.83 15.48
CA ASP A 220 2.64 9.93 14.21
C ASP A 220 1.77 9.45 13.04
N SER A 221 1.03 8.37 13.22
CA SER A 221 0.05 7.92 12.24
C SER A 221 -1.07 8.93 12.05
N LEU A 222 -1.63 9.45 13.13
CA LEU A 222 -2.70 10.47 13.09
C LEU A 222 -2.23 11.73 12.38
N ARG A 223 -1.00 12.20 12.61
CA ARG A 223 -0.44 13.36 11.90
C ARG A 223 -0.40 13.14 10.39
N ARG A 224 0.03 11.94 9.92
CA ARG A 224 0.04 11.60 8.48
C ARG A 224 -1.37 11.54 7.91
N ILE A 225 -2.29 10.87 8.60
CA ILE A 225 -3.69 10.72 8.19
C ILE A 225 -4.36 12.10 8.11
N TYR A 226 -4.17 12.96 9.11
CA TYR A 226 -4.80 14.28 9.16
C TYR A 226 -4.24 15.24 8.11
N ARG A 227 -2.97 15.14 7.71
CA ARG A 227 -2.42 15.91 6.59
C ARG A 227 -3.18 15.63 5.28
N ILE A 228 -3.63 14.40 5.05
CA ILE A 228 -4.44 14.06 3.88
C ILE A 228 -5.88 14.50 4.10
N LYS A 229 -6.46 14.14 5.24
CA LYS A 229 -7.89 14.36 5.53
C LYS A 229 -8.28 15.83 5.60
N TYR A 230 -7.37 16.69 6.02
CA TYR A 230 -7.59 18.11 6.21
C TYR A 230 -6.68 18.98 5.32
N ALA A 231 -6.18 18.46 4.21
CA ALA A 231 -5.33 19.21 3.29
C ALA A 231 -5.96 20.56 2.88
N ASP A 232 -7.22 20.55 2.49
CA ASP A 232 -7.97 21.77 2.10
C ASP A 232 -8.12 22.82 3.22
N LYS A 233 -7.83 22.47 4.49
CA LYS A 233 -7.94 23.39 5.65
C LYS A 233 -6.59 23.91 6.14
N ILE A 234 -5.49 23.28 5.70
CA ILE A 234 -4.13 23.67 6.11
C ILE A 234 -3.57 24.71 5.14
N GLU A 235 -4.08 24.78 3.91
CA GLU A 235 -3.68 25.74 2.87
C GLU A 235 -4.38 27.11 2.98
N GLN A 236 -5.14 27.34 4.04
CA GLN A 236 -5.75 28.64 4.40
C GLN A 236 -5.01 29.27 5.59
#